data_5f00375255eeab923dae286b69e37eb7
#
_entry.id   5f00375255eeab923dae286b69e37eb7
#
_cell.length_a   1.000
_cell.length_b   1.000
_cell.length_c   1.000
_cell.angle_alpha   90.00
_cell.angle_beta   90.00
_cell.angle_gamma   90.00
#
_symmetry.space_group_name_H-M   'P 1'
#
loop_
_entity.id
_entity.type
_entity.pdbx_description
1 polymer ?
#
loop_
_entity_poly.entity_id
_entity_poly.type
_entity_poly.pdbx_seq_one_letter_code
_entity_poly.pdbx_strand_id
1 'polypeptide(L)'
;MSETAHDPGEQLIFEGLHGVGLAADRWEPAEPRGTVLLLHGGGQTRHSWARTARRMAAHGWRAITLDARGHGDSTWSPTGMYTLDDMVGDLLRVVEALGDPPIVIGASMGGRTALVTAGEHPGTVAGLVLVDIAPRLDPAGQARVRAFMRGAPRGFTSVEEAAEAVRVYNPRRRTSAGTEGLRKNLRLRGDGRWYWHWDPEFLSFTADPANTSPERMIEAARHITTPTLLVRGRRSDMVSSEAAAELLALIPTARLVEVPAGHMIAGDDNDVFTREVHEFLNSETLGRSDRLSR
;
A
#
# COMPACT_ATOMS: atom_id res chain seq x y z
N MET A 1 14.66 1.53 -27.14
CA MET A 1 14.18 0.26 -26.58
C MET A 1 12.69 0.42 -26.39
N SER A 2 11.90 -0.37 -27.14
CA SER A 2 10.44 -0.30 -27.20
C SER A 2 9.85 -0.43 -25.79
N GLU A 3 8.99 0.51 -25.39
CA GLU A 3 8.11 0.40 -24.25
C GLU A 3 7.26 -0.86 -24.47
N THR A 4 7.62 -1.94 -23.78
CA THR A 4 6.93 -3.22 -23.86
C THR A 4 5.48 -3.02 -23.44
N ALA A 5 4.59 -3.44 -24.34
CA ALA A 5 3.15 -3.47 -24.19
C ALA A 5 2.72 -3.90 -22.78
N HIS A 6 1.64 -3.32 -22.31
CA HIS A 6 0.91 -3.56 -21.08
C HIS A 6 0.83 -5.06 -20.73
N ASP A 7 1.79 -5.57 -19.96
CA ASP A 7 1.66 -6.85 -19.27
C ASP A 7 0.81 -6.60 -18.00
N PRO A 8 -0.43 -7.07 -17.96
CA PRO A 8 -1.33 -6.82 -16.83
C PRO A 8 -0.96 -7.60 -15.56
N GLY A 9 -0.01 -8.53 -15.65
CA GLY A 9 0.24 -9.53 -14.60
C GLY A 9 -0.80 -10.67 -14.60
N GLU A 10 -0.46 -11.76 -13.95
CA GLU A 10 -1.39 -12.86 -13.69
C GLU A 10 -2.33 -12.49 -12.55
N GLN A 11 -3.63 -12.61 -12.78
CA GLN A 11 -4.64 -12.34 -11.74
C GLN A 11 -4.79 -13.51 -10.80
N LEU A 12 -4.81 -13.22 -9.51
CA LEU A 12 -4.95 -14.17 -8.41
C LEU A 12 -6.04 -13.69 -7.45
N ILE A 13 -6.61 -14.63 -6.70
CA ILE A 13 -7.46 -14.34 -5.54
C ILE A 13 -6.89 -15.10 -4.34
N PHE A 14 -6.54 -14.39 -3.29
CA PHE A 14 -6.21 -14.98 -2.00
C PHE A 14 -7.46 -15.02 -1.13
N GLU A 15 -7.55 -16.03 -0.27
CA GLU A 15 -8.57 -16.08 0.76
C GLU A 15 -8.09 -15.30 1.99
N GLY A 16 -8.76 -14.20 2.31
CA GLY A 16 -8.55 -13.40 3.50
C GLY A 16 -9.36 -13.88 4.69
N LEU A 17 -9.31 -13.14 5.79
CA LEU A 17 -10.05 -13.43 7.00
C LEU A 17 -11.57 -13.35 6.75
N HIS A 18 -12.33 -14.25 7.34
CA HIS A 18 -13.80 -14.34 7.21
C HIS A 18 -14.29 -14.58 5.76
N GLY A 19 -13.49 -15.26 4.93
CA GLY A 19 -13.86 -15.61 3.57
C GLY A 19 -13.86 -14.43 2.57
N VAL A 20 -13.18 -13.34 2.90
CA VAL A 20 -12.99 -12.22 1.98
C VAL A 20 -12.04 -12.65 0.86
N GLY A 21 -12.46 -12.51 -0.41
CA GLY A 21 -11.59 -12.71 -1.56
C GLY A 21 -10.71 -11.47 -1.79
N LEU A 22 -9.40 -11.64 -1.78
CA LEU A 22 -8.43 -10.56 -1.96
C LEU A 22 -7.83 -10.65 -3.36
N ALA A 23 -8.16 -9.70 -4.24
CA ALA A 23 -7.69 -9.66 -5.61
C ALA A 23 -6.23 -9.20 -5.68
N ALA A 24 -5.44 -9.88 -6.47
CA ALA A 24 -4.02 -9.59 -6.67
C ALA A 24 -3.61 -9.72 -8.13
N ASP A 25 -2.54 -9.01 -8.51
CA ASP A 25 -1.85 -9.22 -9.77
C ASP A 25 -0.42 -9.66 -9.47
N ARG A 26 0.08 -10.71 -10.16
CA ARG A 26 1.40 -11.28 -9.99
C ARG A 26 2.25 -11.12 -11.25
N TRP A 27 3.48 -10.70 -11.07
CA TRP A 27 4.55 -10.75 -12.08
C TRP A 27 5.65 -11.65 -11.57
N GLU A 28 5.90 -12.73 -12.27
CA GLU A 28 6.82 -13.77 -11.84
C GLU A 28 7.95 -13.99 -12.87
N PRO A 29 9.22 -13.75 -12.49
CA PRO A 29 10.36 -14.16 -13.31
C PRO A 29 10.55 -15.68 -13.26
N ALA A 30 11.29 -16.24 -14.23
CA ALA A 30 11.54 -17.68 -14.31
C ALA A 30 12.17 -18.28 -13.04
N GLU A 31 13.08 -17.52 -12.41
CA GLU A 31 13.76 -17.92 -11.16
C GLU A 31 13.67 -16.73 -10.17
N PRO A 32 12.62 -16.67 -9.34
CA PRO A 32 12.45 -15.57 -8.42
C PRO A 32 13.44 -15.65 -7.25
N ARG A 33 14.06 -14.52 -6.94
CA ARG A 33 14.97 -14.33 -5.78
C ARG A 33 14.24 -14.32 -4.43
N GLY A 34 12.93 -14.18 -4.46
CA GLY A 34 12.03 -14.03 -3.32
C GLY A 34 10.78 -13.29 -3.74
N THR A 35 9.90 -13.02 -2.79
CA THR A 35 8.61 -12.36 -3.03
C THR A 35 8.58 -10.94 -2.47
N VAL A 36 8.10 -9.99 -3.27
CA VAL A 36 7.77 -8.62 -2.85
C VAL A 36 6.26 -8.45 -2.92
N LEU A 37 5.62 -8.16 -1.80
CA LEU A 37 4.20 -7.93 -1.69
C LEU A 37 3.93 -6.42 -1.52
N LEU A 38 3.10 -5.83 -2.39
CA LEU A 38 2.85 -4.40 -2.44
C LEU A 38 1.41 -4.08 -2.03
N LEU A 39 1.26 -3.30 -0.96
CA LEU A 39 0.00 -2.93 -0.33
C LEU A 39 -0.28 -1.44 -0.55
N HIS A 40 -1.43 -1.13 -1.13
CA HIS A 40 -1.82 0.24 -1.47
C HIS A 40 -2.35 1.05 -0.27
N GLY A 41 -2.42 2.36 -0.43
CA GLY A 41 -3.05 3.28 0.53
C GLY A 41 -4.57 3.31 0.42
N GLY A 42 -5.24 3.82 1.44
CA GLY A 42 -6.70 3.96 1.44
C GLY A 42 -7.20 4.71 0.20
N GLY A 43 -8.27 4.21 -0.40
CA GLY A 43 -8.85 4.76 -1.63
C GLY A 43 -8.06 4.50 -2.92
N GLN A 44 -6.99 3.72 -2.85
CA GLN A 44 -6.23 3.27 -4.02
C GLN A 44 -6.60 1.82 -4.37
N THR A 45 -5.95 1.27 -5.39
CA THR A 45 -6.05 -0.13 -5.78
C THR A 45 -4.66 -0.71 -6.03
N ARG A 46 -4.57 -2.04 -6.14
CA ARG A 46 -3.36 -2.76 -6.54
C ARG A 46 -2.68 -2.20 -7.79
N HIS A 47 -3.48 -1.62 -8.69
CA HIS A 47 -2.96 -1.00 -9.92
C HIS A 47 -2.05 0.21 -9.69
N SER A 48 -2.11 0.85 -8.51
CA SER A 48 -1.18 1.93 -8.13
C SER A 48 0.28 1.45 -8.12
N TRP A 49 0.50 0.16 -7.91
CA TRP A 49 1.79 -0.47 -7.83
C TRP A 49 2.23 -1.20 -9.10
N ALA A 50 1.39 -1.31 -10.14
CA ALA A 50 1.66 -2.15 -11.31
C ALA A 50 2.99 -1.82 -12.02
N ARG A 51 3.37 -0.54 -12.10
CA ARG A 51 4.66 -0.13 -12.69
C ARG A 51 5.84 -0.55 -11.81
N THR A 52 5.71 -0.36 -10.49
CA THR A 52 6.73 -0.79 -9.52
C THR A 52 6.89 -2.30 -9.54
N ALA A 53 5.79 -3.06 -9.54
CA ALA A 53 5.80 -4.51 -9.58
C ALA A 53 6.50 -5.05 -10.84
N ARG A 54 6.19 -4.52 -12.01
CA ARG A 54 6.90 -4.90 -13.27
C ARG A 54 8.40 -4.63 -13.20
N ARG A 55 8.80 -3.48 -12.61
CA ARG A 55 10.22 -3.18 -12.42
C ARG A 55 10.89 -4.16 -11.45
N MET A 56 10.21 -4.55 -10.35
CA MET A 56 10.72 -5.56 -9.42
C MET A 56 10.88 -6.91 -10.11
N ALA A 57 9.89 -7.32 -10.91
CA ALA A 57 9.97 -8.57 -11.68
C ALA A 57 11.11 -8.56 -12.70
N ALA A 58 11.35 -7.44 -13.39
CA ALA A 58 12.48 -7.27 -14.28
C ALA A 58 13.85 -7.38 -13.57
N HIS A 59 13.88 -7.19 -12.24
CA HIS A 59 15.07 -7.38 -11.40
C HIS A 59 15.09 -8.70 -10.65
N GLY A 60 14.25 -9.67 -11.04
CA GLY A 60 14.27 -11.04 -10.53
C GLY A 60 13.45 -11.27 -9.27
N TRP A 61 12.54 -10.38 -8.87
CA TRP A 61 11.63 -10.57 -7.75
C TRP A 61 10.25 -11.04 -8.22
N ARG A 62 9.66 -12.05 -7.58
CA ARG A 62 8.20 -12.25 -7.69
C ARG A 62 7.53 -11.04 -7.07
N ALA A 63 6.78 -10.28 -7.85
CA ALA A 63 6.09 -9.09 -7.38
C ALA A 63 4.58 -9.32 -7.40
N ILE A 64 3.93 -9.07 -6.26
CA ILE A 64 2.49 -9.24 -6.08
C ILE A 64 1.91 -7.93 -5.57
N THR A 65 0.92 -7.39 -6.28
CA THR A 65 0.14 -6.25 -5.82
C THR A 65 -1.21 -6.73 -5.32
N LEU A 66 -1.67 -6.22 -4.18
CA LEU A 66 -2.88 -6.70 -3.51
C LEU A 66 -3.89 -5.56 -3.35
N ASP A 67 -5.15 -5.82 -3.69
CA ASP A 67 -6.28 -4.99 -3.25
C ASP A 67 -6.65 -5.36 -1.82
N ALA A 68 -6.66 -4.38 -0.92
CA ALA A 68 -7.16 -4.58 0.44
C ALA A 68 -8.66 -4.92 0.41
N ARG A 69 -9.17 -5.59 1.46
CA ARG A 69 -10.61 -5.80 1.64
C ARG A 69 -11.39 -4.51 1.39
N GLY A 70 -12.52 -4.61 0.71
CA GLY A 70 -13.37 -3.46 0.40
C GLY A 70 -12.80 -2.48 -0.61
N HIS A 71 -11.68 -2.79 -1.26
CA HIS A 71 -11.05 -1.97 -2.29
C HIS A 71 -10.88 -2.75 -3.60
N GLY A 72 -10.84 -2.03 -4.72
CA GLY A 72 -10.56 -2.58 -6.04
C GLY A 72 -11.53 -3.68 -6.44
N ASP A 73 -10.97 -4.84 -6.74
CA ASP A 73 -11.72 -6.05 -7.10
C ASP A 73 -11.80 -7.07 -5.95
N SER A 74 -11.24 -6.73 -4.77
CA SER A 74 -11.43 -7.51 -3.55
C SER A 74 -12.89 -7.43 -3.07
N THR A 75 -13.37 -8.52 -2.46
CA THR A 75 -14.75 -8.52 -1.95
C THR A 75 -14.90 -7.55 -0.79
N TRP A 76 -16.09 -6.99 -0.68
CA TRP A 76 -16.48 -6.20 0.47
C TRP A 76 -16.67 -7.09 1.69
N SER A 77 -16.44 -6.55 2.88
CA SER A 77 -16.63 -7.31 4.12
C SER A 77 -18.08 -7.76 4.27
N PRO A 78 -18.35 -9.05 4.43
CA PRO A 78 -19.72 -9.54 4.61
C PRO A 78 -20.34 -9.08 5.93
N THR A 79 -19.52 -8.65 6.88
CA THR A 79 -19.94 -8.13 8.19
C THR A 79 -19.90 -6.60 8.27
N GLY A 80 -19.47 -5.91 7.19
CA GLY A 80 -19.21 -4.49 7.21
C GLY A 80 -17.99 -4.08 8.04
N MET A 81 -17.19 -5.01 8.56
CA MET A 81 -16.05 -4.75 9.43
C MET A 81 -14.78 -4.51 8.60
N TYR A 82 -14.05 -3.43 8.95
CA TYR A 82 -12.81 -3.00 8.29
C TYR A 82 -11.75 -2.60 9.32
N THR A 83 -11.67 -3.35 10.42
CA THR A 83 -10.73 -3.06 11.51
C THR A 83 -9.28 -3.30 11.09
N LEU A 84 -8.35 -2.75 11.86
CA LEU A 84 -6.94 -3.04 11.65
C LEU A 84 -6.63 -4.53 11.86
N ASP A 85 -7.36 -5.20 12.79
CA ASP A 85 -7.24 -6.65 13.01
C ASP A 85 -7.67 -7.46 11.79
N ASP A 86 -8.76 -7.03 11.12
CA ASP A 86 -9.18 -7.65 9.88
C ASP A 86 -8.13 -7.53 8.78
N MET A 87 -7.49 -6.36 8.65
CA MET A 87 -6.45 -6.12 7.64
C MET A 87 -5.16 -6.89 7.97
N VAL A 88 -4.78 -6.96 9.24
CA VAL A 88 -3.64 -7.77 9.71
C VAL A 88 -3.92 -9.25 9.46
N GLY A 89 -5.13 -9.72 9.80
CA GLY A 89 -5.54 -11.10 9.55
C GLY A 89 -5.54 -11.47 8.06
N ASP A 90 -5.96 -10.57 7.18
CA ASP A 90 -5.85 -10.74 5.72
C ASP A 90 -4.40 -10.90 5.28
N LEU A 91 -3.52 -10.00 5.74
CA LEU A 91 -2.11 -10.06 5.38
C LEU A 91 -1.46 -11.36 5.87
N LEU A 92 -1.78 -11.82 7.07
CA LEU A 92 -1.30 -13.10 7.60
C LEU A 92 -1.73 -14.28 6.72
N ARG A 93 -2.99 -14.31 6.26
CA ARG A 93 -3.49 -15.34 5.33
C ARG A 93 -2.76 -15.31 3.99
N VAL A 94 -2.50 -14.12 3.46
CA VAL A 94 -1.73 -13.99 2.22
C VAL A 94 -0.29 -14.49 2.42
N VAL A 95 0.37 -14.12 3.52
CA VAL A 95 1.73 -14.59 3.83
C VAL A 95 1.78 -16.10 3.98
N GLU A 96 0.81 -16.70 4.68
CA GLU A 96 0.66 -18.15 4.81
C GLU A 96 0.54 -18.83 3.44
N ALA A 97 -0.28 -18.28 2.55
CA ALA A 97 -0.47 -18.81 1.20
C ALA A 97 0.76 -18.67 0.30
N LEU A 98 1.65 -17.72 0.58
CA LEU A 98 2.92 -17.55 -0.14
C LEU A 98 3.97 -18.59 0.26
N GLY A 99 3.89 -19.16 1.46
CA GLY A 99 4.79 -20.15 2.02
C GLY A 99 6.08 -19.60 2.62
N ASP A 100 6.69 -18.61 1.97
CA ASP A 100 7.91 -17.95 2.45
C ASP A 100 7.61 -16.50 2.87
N PRO A 101 8.26 -15.97 3.91
CA PRO A 101 8.10 -14.58 4.33
C PRO A 101 8.44 -13.60 3.20
N PRO A 102 7.50 -12.77 2.73
CA PRO A 102 7.76 -11.79 1.70
C PRO A 102 8.46 -10.54 2.26
N ILE A 103 9.07 -9.75 1.38
CA ILE A 103 9.34 -8.35 1.66
C ILE A 103 8.03 -7.59 1.41
N VAL A 104 7.56 -6.83 2.39
CA VAL A 104 6.31 -6.08 2.27
C VAL A 104 6.58 -4.60 2.04
N ILE A 105 6.03 -4.04 0.97
CA ILE A 105 6.04 -2.62 0.66
C ILE A 105 4.64 -2.08 0.88
N GLY A 106 4.43 -1.26 1.90
CA GLY A 106 3.13 -0.73 2.23
C GLY A 106 3.06 0.79 2.23
N ALA A 107 2.08 1.36 1.52
CA ALA A 107 1.81 2.79 1.53
C ALA A 107 0.67 3.13 2.48
N SER A 108 0.83 4.16 3.34
CA SER A 108 -0.23 4.69 4.20
C SER A 108 -1.00 3.57 4.92
N MET A 109 -2.26 3.29 4.54
CA MET A 109 -3.07 2.19 5.07
C MET A 109 -2.36 0.83 4.99
N GLY A 110 -1.85 0.46 3.81
CA GLY A 110 -1.08 -0.78 3.63
C GLY A 110 0.20 -0.80 4.45
N GLY A 111 0.84 0.35 4.64
CA GLY A 111 2.02 0.49 5.51
C GLY A 111 1.68 0.32 6.99
N ARG A 112 0.54 0.82 7.44
CA ARG A 112 0.03 0.59 8.81
C ARG A 112 -0.18 -0.90 9.05
N THR A 113 -0.89 -1.56 8.13
CA THR A 113 -1.14 -3.01 8.19
C THR A 113 0.18 -3.78 8.26
N ALA A 114 1.13 -3.47 7.37
CA ALA A 114 2.44 -4.13 7.32
C ALA A 114 3.26 -3.92 8.60
N LEU A 115 3.29 -2.69 9.13
CA LEU A 115 4.01 -2.36 10.36
C LEU A 115 3.47 -3.15 11.55
N VAL A 116 2.14 -3.15 11.73
CA VAL A 116 1.50 -3.87 12.84
C VAL A 116 1.69 -5.37 12.68
N THR A 117 1.54 -5.92 11.48
CA THR A 117 1.81 -7.35 11.22
C THR A 117 3.26 -7.71 11.56
N ALA A 118 4.23 -6.93 11.12
CA ALA A 118 5.65 -7.22 11.38
C ALA A 118 6.01 -7.18 12.86
N GLY A 119 5.41 -6.25 13.63
CA GLY A 119 5.69 -6.09 15.05
C GLY A 119 4.96 -7.09 15.95
N GLU A 120 3.70 -7.39 15.64
CA GLU A 120 2.88 -8.32 16.44
C GLU A 120 3.10 -9.79 16.06
N HIS A 121 3.59 -10.06 14.84
CA HIS A 121 3.84 -11.42 14.32
C HIS A 121 5.27 -11.54 13.78
N PRO A 122 6.29 -11.59 14.63
CA PRO A 122 7.69 -11.68 14.21
C PRO A 122 7.95 -12.87 13.29
N GLY A 123 8.79 -12.66 12.27
CA GLY A 123 9.14 -13.69 11.29
C GLY A 123 8.17 -13.84 10.12
N THR A 124 7.04 -13.13 10.10
CA THR A 124 6.08 -13.17 8.98
C THR A 124 6.52 -12.35 7.77
N VAL A 125 7.46 -11.43 7.92
CA VAL A 125 8.02 -10.64 6.82
C VAL A 125 9.54 -10.65 6.84
N ALA A 126 10.17 -10.79 5.68
CA ALA A 126 11.62 -10.79 5.53
C ALA A 126 12.23 -9.39 5.46
N GLY A 127 11.45 -8.40 5.06
CA GLY A 127 11.83 -6.99 4.97
C GLY A 127 10.60 -6.09 4.92
N LEU A 128 10.74 -4.85 5.39
CA LEU A 128 9.64 -3.90 5.48
C LEU A 128 10.00 -2.58 4.80
N VAL A 129 9.16 -2.13 3.87
CA VAL A 129 9.25 -0.79 3.27
C VAL A 129 7.97 -0.02 3.60
N LEU A 130 8.11 1.00 4.41
CA LEU A 130 7.04 1.89 4.85
C LEU A 130 7.03 3.14 3.97
N VAL A 131 5.97 3.34 3.19
CA VAL A 131 5.88 4.45 2.25
C VAL A 131 4.95 5.50 2.81
N ASP A 132 5.56 6.59 3.27
CA ASP A 132 4.94 7.77 3.84
C ASP A 132 3.90 7.45 4.94
N ILE A 133 4.33 6.64 5.90
CA ILE A 133 3.58 6.24 7.08
C ILE A 133 4.48 6.25 8.32
N ALA A 134 3.96 6.73 9.43
CA ALA A 134 4.56 6.67 10.75
C ALA A 134 3.44 6.47 11.79
N PRO A 135 3.75 6.11 13.04
CA PRO A 135 2.74 5.95 14.08
C PRO A 135 1.90 7.21 14.30
N ARG A 136 2.54 8.37 14.29
CA ARG A 136 1.86 9.66 14.42
C ARG A 136 1.75 10.34 13.06
N LEU A 137 0.52 10.59 12.63
CA LEU A 137 0.22 11.27 11.38
C LEU A 137 -0.37 12.66 11.68
N ASP A 138 -0.11 13.61 10.78
CA ASP A 138 -0.69 14.94 10.86
C ASP A 138 -2.23 14.89 10.79
N PRO A 139 -2.95 15.45 11.79
CA PRO A 139 -4.40 15.38 11.83
C PRO A 139 -5.08 16.10 10.66
N ALA A 140 -4.51 17.21 10.17
CA ALA A 140 -5.06 17.97 9.04
C ALA A 140 -4.91 17.18 7.74
N GLY A 141 -3.76 16.51 7.53
CA GLY A 141 -3.53 15.60 6.41
C GLY A 141 -4.54 14.45 6.42
N GLN A 142 -4.73 13.80 7.56
CA GLN A 142 -5.73 12.74 7.73
C GLN A 142 -7.16 13.24 7.45
N ALA A 143 -7.53 14.43 7.95
CA ALA A 143 -8.85 15.01 7.71
C ALA A 143 -9.08 15.28 6.21
N ARG A 144 -8.04 15.75 5.50
CA ARG A 144 -8.11 16.00 4.06
C ARG A 144 -8.32 14.70 3.26
N VAL A 145 -7.62 13.61 3.59
CA VAL A 145 -7.84 12.30 2.96
C VAL A 145 -9.27 11.82 3.20
N ARG A 146 -9.76 11.87 4.44
CA ARG A 146 -11.14 11.47 4.78
C ARG A 146 -12.18 12.33 4.04
N ALA A 147 -11.96 13.63 3.95
CA ALA A 147 -12.86 14.52 3.22
C ALA A 147 -12.92 14.18 1.73
N PHE A 148 -11.78 13.91 1.10
CA PHE A 148 -11.73 13.45 -0.29
C PHE A 148 -12.51 12.15 -0.48
N MET A 149 -12.26 11.14 0.35
CA MET A 149 -12.90 9.84 0.22
C MET A 149 -14.42 9.90 0.42
N ARG A 150 -14.93 10.82 1.25
CA ARG A 150 -16.36 11.07 1.48
C ARG A 150 -16.98 12.03 0.47
N GLY A 151 -16.18 12.64 -0.40
CA GLY A 151 -16.58 13.81 -1.19
C GLY A 151 -17.68 13.58 -2.24
N ALA A 152 -17.94 12.33 -2.64
CA ALA A 152 -18.91 12.04 -3.70
C ALA A 152 -19.90 10.92 -3.30
N PRO A 153 -20.74 11.12 -2.26
CA PRO A 153 -21.65 10.07 -1.77
C PRO A 153 -22.74 9.70 -2.79
N ARG A 154 -23.04 10.59 -3.73
CA ARG A 154 -24.01 10.34 -4.81
C ARG A 154 -23.34 9.93 -6.13
N GLY A 155 -22.05 9.60 -6.10
CA GLY A 155 -21.27 9.29 -7.30
C GLY A 155 -21.10 10.48 -8.25
N PHE A 156 -20.44 10.23 -9.36
CA PHE A 156 -20.12 11.19 -10.41
C PHE A 156 -20.99 10.94 -11.65
N THR A 157 -21.27 11.96 -12.42
CA THR A 157 -22.01 11.85 -13.70
C THR A 157 -21.11 11.32 -14.81
N SER A 158 -19.81 11.51 -14.69
CA SER A 158 -18.82 11.03 -15.66
C SER A 158 -17.46 10.73 -15.00
N VAL A 159 -16.57 10.06 -15.73
CA VAL A 159 -15.18 9.81 -15.32
C VAL A 159 -14.39 11.13 -15.24
N GLU A 160 -14.74 12.10 -16.08
CA GLU A 160 -14.12 13.43 -16.12
C GLU A 160 -14.44 14.22 -14.84
N GLU A 161 -15.67 14.12 -14.32
CA GLU A 161 -16.05 14.73 -13.04
C GLU A 161 -15.22 14.11 -11.90
N ALA A 162 -15.04 12.81 -11.89
CA ALA A 162 -14.17 12.14 -10.91
C ALA A 162 -12.69 12.57 -11.06
N ALA A 163 -12.22 12.75 -12.30
CA ALA A 163 -10.86 13.22 -12.57
C ALA A 163 -10.64 14.65 -12.03
N GLU A 164 -11.65 15.51 -12.16
CA GLU A 164 -11.61 16.85 -11.59
C GLU A 164 -11.52 16.80 -10.05
N ALA A 165 -12.31 15.95 -9.40
CA ALA A 165 -12.23 15.77 -7.95
C ALA A 165 -10.83 15.33 -7.50
N VAL A 166 -10.18 14.41 -8.24
CA VAL A 166 -8.80 14.00 -7.99
C VAL A 166 -7.82 15.14 -8.21
N ARG A 167 -8.01 15.96 -9.25
CA ARG A 167 -7.17 17.12 -9.54
C ARG A 167 -7.24 18.19 -8.43
N VAL A 168 -8.44 18.43 -7.90
CA VAL A 168 -8.64 19.35 -6.77
C VAL A 168 -7.96 18.82 -5.52
N TYR A 169 -8.08 17.51 -5.25
CA TYR A 169 -7.43 16.86 -4.10
C TYR A 169 -5.90 16.87 -4.21
N ASN A 170 -5.35 16.57 -5.39
CA ASN A 170 -3.91 16.54 -5.63
C ASN A 170 -3.54 17.37 -6.89
N PRO A 171 -3.47 18.71 -6.77
CA PRO A 171 -3.24 19.59 -7.91
C PRO A 171 -1.83 19.47 -8.50
N ARG A 172 -0.91 18.79 -7.80
CA ARG A 172 0.47 18.58 -8.26
C ARG A 172 0.67 17.23 -8.97
N ARG A 173 -0.37 16.40 -9.01
CA ARG A 173 -0.29 15.11 -9.73
C ARG A 173 -0.08 15.37 -11.21
N ARG A 174 1.02 14.85 -11.76
CA ARG A 174 1.26 14.87 -13.21
C ARG A 174 0.29 13.89 -13.86
N THR A 175 -0.75 14.40 -14.50
CA THR A 175 -1.71 13.62 -15.27
C THR A 175 -1.11 13.24 -16.62
N SER A 176 -0.23 12.26 -16.65
CA SER A 176 0.29 11.74 -17.94
C SER A 176 -0.60 10.63 -18.55
N ALA A 177 -1.48 10.05 -17.76
CA ALA A 177 -2.49 9.10 -18.25
C ALA A 177 -3.86 9.74 -18.10
N GLY A 178 -4.57 9.95 -19.21
CA GLY A 178 -5.92 10.51 -19.25
C GLY A 178 -6.89 9.79 -18.28
N THR A 179 -8.19 10.03 -18.43
CA THR A 179 -9.25 9.45 -17.60
C THR A 179 -9.27 7.92 -17.56
N GLU A 180 -8.62 7.24 -18.51
CA GLU A 180 -8.61 5.78 -18.63
C GLU A 180 -7.97 5.07 -17.43
N GLY A 181 -6.85 5.60 -16.91
CA GLY A 181 -6.24 5.07 -15.68
C GLY A 181 -7.12 5.22 -14.44
N LEU A 182 -7.98 6.24 -14.41
CA LEU A 182 -8.91 6.48 -13.32
C LEU A 182 -10.12 5.54 -13.35
N ARG A 183 -10.52 5.03 -14.52
CA ARG A 183 -11.61 4.07 -14.64
C ARG A 183 -11.43 2.83 -13.76
N LYS A 184 -10.20 2.40 -13.55
CA LYS A 184 -9.87 1.25 -12.67
C LYS A 184 -10.26 1.51 -11.21
N ASN A 185 -10.35 2.79 -10.83
CA ASN A 185 -10.73 3.21 -9.49
C ASN A 185 -12.21 3.57 -9.36
N LEU A 186 -13.01 3.32 -10.40
CA LEU A 186 -14.43 3.65 -10.45
C LEU A 186 -15.28 2.42 -10.80
N ARG A 187 -16.53 2.45 -10.37
CA ARG A 187 -17.54 1.44 -10.71
C ARG A 187 -18.79 2.14 -11.21
N LEU A 188 -19.20 1.80 -12.43
CA LEU A 188 -20.49 2.23 -12.99
C LEU A 188 -21.60 1.40 -12.32
N ARG A 189 -22.56 2.06 -11.68
CA ARG A 189 -23.71 1.39 -11.05
C ARG A 189 -24.96 1.47 -11.92
N GLY A 190 -26.01 0.73 -11.54
CA GLY A 190 -27.25 0.64 -12.30
C GLY A 190 -28.03 1.95 -12.44
N ASP A 191 -27.71 2.98 -11.66
CA ASP A 191 -28.25 4.35 -11.77
C ASP A 191 -27.56 5.21 -12.85
N GLY A 192 -26.57 4.63 -13.56
CA GLY A 192 -25.80 5.31 -14.59
C GLY A 192 -24.71 6.25 -14.06
N ARG A 193 -24.43 6.20 -12.77
CA ARG A 193 -23.39 7.03 -12.13
C ARG A 193 -22.15 6.24 -11.80
N TRP A 194 -21.02 6.95 -11.77
CA TRP A 194 -19.71 6.40 -11.41
C TRP A 194 -19.46 6.61 -9.94
N TYR A 195 -19.07 5.53 -9.23
CA TYR A 195 -18.74 5.55 -7.82
C TYR A 195 -17.30 5.12 -7.62
N TRP A 196 -16.69 5.60 -6.54
CA TRP A 196 -15.42 5.04 -6.11
C TRP A 196 -15.56 3.53 -5.89
N HIS A 197 -14.47 2.79 -6.10
CA HIS A 197 -14.47 1.33 -6.00
C HIS A 197 -14.59 0.80 -4.57
N TRP A 198 -14.23 1.62 -3.57
CA TRP A 198 -14.24 1.16 -2.18
C TRP A 198 -15.63 1.09 -1.58
N ASP A 199 -15.76 0.20 -0.57
CA ASP A 199 -16.97 0.13 0.24
C ASP A 199 -17.14 1.42 1.08
N PRO A 200 -18.29 2.10 1.03
CA PRO A 200 -18.57 3.24 1.88
C PRO A 200 -18.43 2.94 3.39
N GLU A 201 -18.74 1.73 3.83
CA GLU A 201 -18.62 1.32 5.24
C GLU A 201 -17.17 1.36 5.74
N PHE A 202 -16.17 1.18 4.86
CA PHE A 202 -14.76 1.36 5.19
C PHE A 202 -14.48 2.74 5.84
N LEU A 203 -15.19 3.79 5.43
CA LEU A 203 -15.01 5.13 5.96
C LEU A 203 -15.52 5.31 7.39
N SER A 204 -16.45 4.46 7.83
CA SER A 204 -16.93 4.45 9.21
C SER A 204 -15.84 3.95 10.16
N PHE A 205 -15.12 2.90 9.77
CA PHE A 205 -14.02 2.32 10.56
C PHE A 205 -12.78 3.20 10.62
N THR A 206 -12.45 3.92 9.54
CA THR A 206 -11.30 4.84 9.53
C THR A 206 -11.51 6.07 10.41
N ALA A 207 -12.72 6.34 10.85
CA ALA A 207 -13.04 7.41 11.79
C ALA A 207 -12.97 6.96 13.26
N ASP A 208 -12.95 5.64 13.52
CA ASP A 208 -12.89 5.10 14.87
C ASP A 208 -11.47 5.27 15.45
N PRO A 209 -11.31 5.96 16.60
CA PRO A 209 -10.02 6.09 17.28
C PRO A 209 -9.34 4.76 17.59
N ALA A 210 -10.09 3.71 17.88
CA ALA A 210 -9.54 2.38 18.15
C ALA A 210 -8.76 1.80 16.96
N ASN A 211 -9.18 2.12 15.72
CA ASN A 211 -8.53 1.68 14.49
C ASN A 211 -7.40 2.61 14.04
N THR A 212 -7.28 3.81 14.63
CA THR A 212 -6.31 4.83 14.22
C THR A 212 -5.35 5.23 15.33
N SER A 213 -5.44 4.58 16.50
CA SER A 213 -4.58 4.84 17.65
C SER A 213 -3.10 4.69 17.30
N PRO A 214 -2.26 5.71 17.55
CA PRO A 214 -0.82 5.62 17.35
C PRO A 214 -0.15 4.67 18.34
N GLU A 215 -0.74 4.42 19.51
CA GLU A 215 -0.16 3.61 20.59
C GLU A 215 0.12 2.17 20.15
N ARG A 216 -0.84 1.55 19.42
CA ARG A 216 -0.67 0.19 18.87
C ARG A 216 0.48 0.15 17.86
N MET A 217 0.57 1.14 16.99
CA MET A 217 1.66 1.22 16.00
C MET A 217 3.02 1.46 16.68
N ILE A 218 3.07 2.27 17.73
CA ILE A 218 4.29 2.53 18.53
C ILE A 218 4.73 1.24 19.18
N GLU A 219 3.83 0.50 19.82
CA GLU A 219 4.16 -0.75 20.46
C GLU A 219 4.61 -1.82 19.45
N ALA A 220 3.89 -1.99 18.35
CA ALA A 220 4.31 -2.88 17.28
C ALA A 220 5.70 -2.50 16.73
N ALA A 221 5.96 -1.21 16.50
CA ALA A 221 7.23 -0.73 15.97
C ALA A 221 8.43 -1.12 16.88
N ARG A 222 8.26 -1.10 18.20
CA ARG A 222 9.31 -1.50 19.15
C ARG A 222 9.74 -2.96 19.02
N HIS A 223 8.86 -3.82 18.53
CA HIS A 223 9.12 -5.24 18.34
C HIS A 223 9.69 -5.59 16.96
N ILE A 224 9.76 -4.63 16.05
CA ILE A 224 10.29 -4.87 14.71
C ILE A 224 11.81 -5.01 14.74
N THR A 225 12.30 -6.19 14.40
CA THR A 225 13.73 -6.48 14.21
C THR A 225 14.09 -6.66 12.73
N THR A 226 13.09 -6.73 11.89
CA THR A 226 13.19 -6.91 10.42
C THR A 226 13.88 -5.69 9.79
N PRO A 227 14.76 -5.88 8.78
CA PRO A 227 15.29 -4.76 8.01
C PRO A 227 14.17 -3.87 7.49
N THR A 228 14.26 -2.57 7.81
CA THR A 228 13.16 -1.64 7.52
C THR A 228 13.67 -0.41 6.76
N LEU A 229 12.93 0.02 5.75
CA LEU A 229 13.12 1.27 5.01
C LEU A 229 11.89 2.16 5.19
N LEU A 230 12.08 3.37 5.70
CA LEU A 230 11.06 4.42 5.64
C LEU A 230 11.33 5.31 4.42
N VAL A 231 10.38 5.38 3.49
CA VAL A 231 10.41 6.33 2.38
C VAL A 231 9.43 7.45 2.67
N ARG A 232 9.93 8.66 2.90
CA ARG A 232 9.13 9.85 3.20
C ARG A 232 9.11 10.82 2.03
N GLY A 233 7.94 11.36 1.72
CA GLY A 233 7.84 12.51 0.82
C GLY A 233 8.30 13.80 1.51
N ARG A 234 9.27 14.52 0.93
CA ARG A 234 9.73 15.82 1.51
C ARG A 234 8.61 16.85 1.63
N ARG A 235 7.57 16.73 0.82
CA ARG A 235 6.37 17.57 0.85
C ARG A 235 5.16 16.84 1.38
N SER A 236 5.39 15.77 2.16
CA SER A 236 4.28 15.06 2.82
C SER A 236 3.58 15.99 3.80
N ASP A 237 2.30 15.93 3.77
CA ASP A 237 1.38 16.57 4.72
C ASP A 237 0.75 15.55 5.68
N MET A 238 1.28 14.33 5.67
CA MET A 238 0.87 13.22 6.55
C MET A 238 1.96 12.85 7.54
N VAL A 239 3.23 12.81 7.09
CA VAL A 239 4.37 12.39 7.91
C VAL A 239 5.34 13.56 8.04
N SER A 240 5.43 14.14 9.24
CA SER A 240 6.41 15.18 9.54
C SER A 240 7.81 14.60 9.71
N SER A 241 8.84 15.47 9.74
CA SER A 241 10.22 15.05 10.02
C SER A 241 10.35 14.44 11.42
N GLU A 242 9.62 15.00 12.37
CA GLU A 242 9.58 14.55 13.77
C GLU A 242 8.95 13.16 13.88
N ALA A 243 7.83 12.92 13.19
CA ALA A 243 7.19 11.61 13.14
C ALA A 243 8.09 10.54 12.48
N ALA A 244 8.84 10.92 11.44
CA ALA A 244 9.82 10.04 10.83
C ALA A 244 10.97 9.73 11.80
N ALA A 245 11.49 10.73 12.51
CA ALA A 245 12.55 10.54 13.52
C ALA A 245 12.07 9.67 14.69
N GLU A 246 10.81 9.83 15.15
CA GLU A 246 10.20 8.96 16.16
C GLU A 246 10.19 7.51 15.69
N LEU A 247 9.76 7.24 14.44
CA LEU A 247 9.74 5.87 13.91
C LEU A 247 11.15 5.25 13.84
N LEU A 248 12.16 6.02 13.41
CA LEU A 248 13.55 5.55 13.38
C LEU A 248 14.09 5.22 14.77
N ALA A 249 13.68 5.97 15.77
CA ALA A 249 14.05 5.69 17.16
C ALA A 249 13.38 4.42 17.71
N LEU A 250 12.18 4.08 17.24
CA LEU A 250 11.44 2.88 17.62
C LEU A 250 11.95 1.62 16.93
N ILE A 251 12.45 1.73 15.69
CA ILE A 251 12.92 0.59 14.89
C ILE A 251 14.43 0.76 14.59
N PRO A 252 15.32 0.17 15.39
CA PRO A 252 16.77 0.37 15.23
C PRO A 252 17.34 -0.09 13.88
N THR A 253 16.64 -1.00 13.20
CA THR A 253 17.01 -1.48 11.84
C THR A 253 16.52 -0.56 10.73
N ALA A 254 15.74 0.48 11.06
CA ALA A 254 15.14 1.35 10.04
C ALA A 254 16.14 2.35 9.48
N ARG A 255 16.04 2.58 8.16
CA ARG A 255 16.72 3.66 7.43
C ARG A 255 15.67 4.59 6.81
N LEU A 256 15.99 5.88 6.74
CA LEU A 256 15.14 6.89 6.11
C LEU A 256 15.69 7.26 4.74
N VAL A 257 14.79 7.32 3.77
CA VAL A 257 15.01 7.95 2.47
C VAL A 257 13.93 9.00 2.23
N GLU A 258 14.34 10.20 1.84
CA GLU A 258 13.44 11.29 1.49
C GLU A 258 13.39 11.51 -0.03
N VAL A 259 12.19 11.47 -0.59
CA VAL A 259 11.94 11.65 -2.02
C VAL A 259 11.24 12.99 -2.31
N PRO A 260 11.42 13.62 -3.46
CA PRO A 260 10.82 14.92 -3.80
C PRO A 260 9.32 14.78 -4.18
N ALA A 261 8.52 14.13 -3.34
CA ALA A 261 7.10 13.86 -3.51
C ALA A 261 6.26 14.39 -2.35
N GLY A 262 4.93 14.41 -2.51
CA GLY A 262 3.94 14.53 -1.43
C GLY A 262 3.60 13.17 -0.84
N HIS A 263 2.42 13.05 -0.17
CA HIS A 263 1.96 11.79 0.42
C HIS A 263 1.76 10.66 -0.61
N MET A 264 1.38 10.98 -1.84
CA MET A 264 1.06 10.00 -2.89
C MET A 264 2.32 9.55 -3.66
N ILE A 265 3.33 9.01 -2.96
CA ILE A 265 4.61 8.60 -3.56
C ILE A 265 4.43 7.50 -4.61
N ALA A 266 3.60 6.50 -4.33
CA ALA A 266 3.38 5.35 -5.19
C ALA A 266 2.64 5.67 -6.49
N GLY A 267 1.80 6.71 -6.48
CA GLY A 267 1.01 7.13 -7.66
C GLY A 267 1.73 8.15 -8.55
N ASP A 268 2.82 8.72 -8.06
CA ASP A 268 3.65 9.64 -8.81
C ASP A 268 4.78 8.82 -9.48
N ASP A 269 5.05 9.09 -10.74
CA ASP A 269 6.14 8.49 -11.50
C ASP A 269 7.49 8.88 -10.86
N ASN A 270 7.91 8.12 -9.86
CA ASN A 270 8.99 8.49 -8.97
C ASN A 270 10.16 7.51 -9.13
N ASP A 271 11.07 7.84 -10.07
CA ASP A 271 12.28 7.04 -10.30
C ASP A 271 13.21 7.01 -9.09
N VAL A 272 13.21 8.05 -8.25
CA VAL A 272 13.98 8.08 -7.01
C VAL A 272 13.46 7.03 -6.04
N PHE A 273 12.14 6.96 -5.83
CA PHE A 273 11.52 5.91 -5.02
C PHE A 273 11.92 4.52 -5.50
N THR A 274 11.79 4.26 -6.81
CA THR A 274 12.08 2.93 -7.38
C THR A 274 13.54 2.55 -7.17
N ARG A 275 14.49 3.49 -7.36
CA ARG A 275 15.92 3.25 -7.14
C ARG A 275 16.23 2.91 -5.70
N GLU A 276 15.74 3.71 -4.75
CA GLU A 276 16.02 3.53 -3.31
C GLU A 276 15.44 2.20 -2.78
N VAL A 277 14.24 1.82 -3.23
CA VAL A 277 13.66 0.52 -2.90
C VAL A 277 14.48 -0.61 -3.51
N HIS A 278 14.92 -0.48 -4.75
CA HIS A 278 15.78 -1.48 -5.40
C HIS A 278 17.13 -1.64 -4.68
N GLU A 279 17.75 -0.55 -4.25
CA GLU A 279 18.98 -0.59 -3.44
C GLU A 279 18.76 -1.29 -2.11
N PHE A 280 17.62 -1.04 -1.45
CA PHE A 280 17.24 -1.73 -0.22
C PHE A 280 17.07 -3.23 -0.47
N LEU A 281 16.34 -3.64 -1.52
CA LEU A 281 16.11 -5.04 -1.88
C LEU A 281 17.42 -5.80 -2.20
N ASN A 282 18.44 -5.11 -2.68
CA ASN A 282 19.74 -5.69 -2.99
C ASN A 282 20.77 -5.56 -1.84
N SER A 283 20.39 -4.99 -0.70
CA SER A 283 21.32 -4.81 0.42
C SER A 283 21.72 -6.14 1.04
N GLU A 284 22.96 -6.25 1.53
CA GLU A 284 23.47 -7.44 2.23
C GLU A 284 22.63 -7.82 3.46
N THR A 285 21.90 -6.88 4.02
CA THR A 285 21.03 -7.07 5.18
C THR A 285 19.87 -8.02 4.87
N LEU A 286 19.33 -7.99 3.64
CA LEU A 286 18.29 -8.92 3.18
C LEU A 286 18.89 -10.24 2.64
N GLY A 287 20.10 -10.19 2.08
CA GLY A 287 20.79 -11.37 1.54
C GLY A 287 21.36 -12.32 2.62
N ARG A 288 21.41 -11.92 3.89
CA ARG A 288 21.87 -12.78 5.00
C ARG A 288 20.80 -13.71 5.55
N SER A 289 19.52 -13.42 5.35
CA SER A 289 18.40 -14.29 5.75
C SER A 289 18.45 -15.66 5.05
N ASP A 290 18.88 -15.71 3.79
CA ASP A 290 18.91 -16.95 3.00
C ASP A 290 20.00 -17.96 3.44
N ARG A 291 20.96 -17.57 4.25
CA ARG A 291 22.09 -18.45 4.65
C ARG A 291 21.93 -19.13 6.01
N LEU A 292 20.88 -18.81 6.75
CA LEU A 292 20.62 -19.40 8.07
C LEU A 292 19.53 -20.49 8.03
N SER A 293 18.94 -20.76 6.85
CA SER A 293 17.87 -21.75 6.64
C SER A 293 18.31 -22.97 5.84
N ARG A 294 19.64 -23.25 5.76
CA ARG A 294 20.18 -24.49 5.15
C ARG A 294 20.90 -25.33 6.18
#